data_a37b830199b74ccd51b4f4712087b7cc
#
_entry.id   a37b830199b74ccd51b4f4712087b7cc
#
_cell.length_a   1.000
_cell.length_b   1.000
_cell.length_c   1.000
_cell.angle_alpha   90.00
_cell.angle_beta   90.00
_cell.angle_gamma   90.00
#
_symmetry.space_group_name_H-M   'P 1'
#
loop_
_entity.id
_entity.type
_entity.pdbx_description
1 polymer ?
#
loop_
_entity_poly.entity_id
_entity_poly.type
_entity_poly.pdbx_seq_one_letter_code
_entity_poly.pdbx_strand_id
1 'polypeptide(L)'
;MKNGMPVKRVRKTQKATSKCYGNYTPTDYESTQRYPRSVWRFSNENGYHQTQKPVKLIEELIKTYSNPNDTVLDICAGSMTAAIAAVNTGRHYICFEKDPDIFSNGVKRFNESTNGGHGQ
;
A
#
# COMPACT_ATOMS: atom_id res chain seq x y z
N MET A 1 -9.27 6.98 1.63
CA MET A 1 -9.66 7.17 3.04
C MET A 1 -10.00 5.82 3.67
N LYS A 2 -9.62 5.62 4.89
CA LYS A 2 -9.93 4.40 5.64
C LYS A 2 -11.09 4.68 6.59
N ASN A 3 -12.12 3.82 6.60
CA ASN A 3 -13.17 3.86 7.59
C ASN A 3 -12.64 3.32 8.94
N GLY A 4 -13.01 3.97 10.02
CA GLY A 4 -12.64 3.58 11.37
C GLY A 4 -13.69 4.01 12.38
N MET A 5 -13.49 3.67 13.64
CA MET A 5 -14.37 4.16 14.72
C MET A 5 -14.39 5.70 14.75
N PRO A 6 -15.54 6.32 15.07
CA PRO A 6 -15.64 7.76 15.26
C PRO A 6 -14.61 8.23 16.29
N VAL A 7 -13.81 9.19 15.93
CA VAL A 7 -12.83 9.78 16.85
C VAL A 7 -13.20 11.24 17.06
N LYS A 8 -13.60 11.57 18.28
CA LYS A 8 -13.77 12.96 18.66
C LYS A 8 -12.40 13.60 18.82
N ARG A 9 -12.05 14.49 17.93
CA ARG A 9 -10.83 15.29 18.02
C ARG A 9 -11.18 16.69 18.45
N VAL A 10 -10.83 17.01 19.68
CA VAL A 10 -10.83 18.38 20.16
C VAL A 10 -9.46 18.97 19.87
N ARG A 11 -9.39 19.96 18.98
CA ARG A 11 -8.18 20.77 18.85
C ARG A 11 -8.08 21.67 20.07
N LYS A 12 -7.09 21.42 20.94
CA LYS A 12 -6.73 22.41 21.95
C LYS A 12 -6.26 23.68 21.23
N THR A 13 -6.92 24.77 21.51
CA THR A 13 -6.54 26.09 21.06
C THR A 13 -5.17 26.44 21.61
N GLN A 14 -4.17 26.45 20.77
CA GLN A 14 -3.06 27.37 21.01
C GLN A 14 -3.56 28.74 20.55
N LYS A 15 -3.65 29.69 21.47
CA LYS A 15 -3.88 31.09 21.11
C LYS A 15 -2.82 31.47 20.08
N ALA A 16 -3.26 31.83 18.88
CA ALA A 16 -2.35 32.33 17.87
C ALA A 16 -1.69 33.59 18.41
N THR A 17 -0.41 33.52 18.66
CA THR A 17 0.39 34.64 19.16
C THR A 17 0.79 35.61 18.04
N SER A 18 0.40 35.33 16.82
CA SER A 18 0.73 36.16 15.66
C SER A 18 -0.53 36.81 15.10
N LYS A 19 -0.50 38.14 14.99
CA LYS A 19 -1.54 38.97 14.38
C LYS A 19 -1.81 38.62 12.89
N CYS A 20 -0.95 37.81 12.26
CA CYS A 20 -1.06 37.46 10.84
C CYS A 20 -2.14 36.42 10.54
N TYR A 21 -2.66 35.69 11.53
CA TYR A 21 -3.54 34.54 11.28
C TYR A 21 -5.00 34.75 11.72
N GLY A 22 -5.37 35.95 12.15
CA GLY A 22 -6.75 36.24 12.57
C GLY A 22 -7.21 35.39 13.77
N ASN A 23 -8.45 35.61 14.18
CA ASN A 23 -9.07 34.81 15.24
C ASN A 23 -9.53 33.47 14.66
N TYR A 24 -8.83 32.39 15.04
CA TYR A 24 -9.21 31.03 14.67
C TYR A 24 -10.12 30.44 15.74
N THR A 25 -11.35 30.09 15.36
CA THR A 25 -12.27 29.33 16.21
C THR A 25 -12.10 27.85 15.91
N PRO A 26 -11.69 27.01 16.88
CA PRO A 26 -11.62 25.57 16.65
C PRO A 26 -13.02 25.01 16.46
N THR A 27 -13.19 24.22 15.43
CA THR A 27 -14.41 23.45 15.20
C THR A 27 -14.20 22.00 15.63
N ASP A 28 -15.11 21.53 16.49
CA ASP A 28 -15.15 20.10 16.80
C ASP A 28 -15.79 19.37 15.62
N TYR A 29 -15.18 18.26 15.21
CA TYR A 29 -15.76 17.40 14.19
C TYR A 29 -15.62 15.92 14.56
N GLU A 30 -16.65 15.17 14.23
CA GLU A 30 -16.62 13.70 14.28
C GLU A 30 -16.54 13.16 12.86
N SER A 31 -15.58 12.27 12.61
CA SER A 31 -15.42 11.62 11.31
C SER A 31 -15.03 10.18 11.47
N THR A 32 -15.72 9.31 10.76
CA THR A 32 -15.37 7.91 10.59
C THR A 32 -14.31 7.69 9.52
N GLN A 33 -14.06 8.71 8.69
CA GLN A 33 -13.07 8.67 7.62
C GLN A 33 -11.79 9.38 8.07
N ARG A 34 -10.65 8.77 7.77
CA ARG A 34 -9.34 9.34 8.07
C ARG A 34 -8.59 9.59 6.78
N TYR A 35 -7.95 10.74 6.70
CA TYR A 35 -6.97 10.99 5.63
C TYR A 35 -5.81 10.00 5.72
N PRO A 36 -5.26 9.58 4.57
CA PRO A 36 -4.04 8.78 4.54
C PRO A 36 -2.93 9.46 5.34
N ARG A 37 -2.16 8.66 6.06
CA ARG A 37 -1.00 9.15 6.79
C ARG A 37 0.19 9.24 5.84
N SER A 38 1.12 10.15 6.12
CA SER A 38 2.42 10.21 5.44
C SER A 38 3.30 8.98 5.71
N VAL A 39 3.06 8.28 6.81
CA VAL A 39 3.72 7.02 7.16
C VAL A 39 2.70 5.89 7.10
N TRP A 40 2.93 4.92 6.23
CA TRP A 40 2.14 3.71 6.10
C TRP A 40 2.77 2.58 6.90
N ARG A 41 1.94 1.77 7.55
CA ARG A 41 2.38 0.62 8.31
C ARG A 41 1.76 -0.64 7.74
N PHE A 42 2.61 -1.59 7.39
CA PHE A 42 2.24 -2.90 6.88
C PHE A 42 2.97 -3.98 7.67
N SER A 43 2.33 -5.10 7.89
CA SER A 43 2.97 -6.26 8.48
C SER A 43 3.92 -6.91 7.48
N ASN A 44 5.07 -7.36 7.94
CA ASN A 44 5.98 -8.12 7.12
C ASN A 44 5.37 -9.49 6.79
N GLU A 45 5.55 -9.91 5.54
CA GLU A 45 5.26 -11.27 5.11
C GLU A 45 6.57 -12.06 5.09
N ASN A 46 6.59 -13.19 5.77
CA ASN A 46 7.77 -14.04 5.86
C ASN A 46 7.63 -15.23 4.92
N GLY A 47 8.75 -15.77 4.45
CA GLY A 47 8.82 -17.11 3.92
C GLY A 47 9.57 -17.34 2.61
N TYR A 48 9.60 -16.44 1.66
CA TYR A 48 10.20 -16.68 0.34
C TYR A 48 11.54 -15.99 0.09
N HIS A 49 11.78 -14.86 0.74
CA HIS A 49 13.02 -14.10 0.59
C HIS A 49 13.27 -13.21 1.81
N GLN A 50 14.54 -13.03 2.21
CA GLN A 50 14.91 -12.20 3.38
C GLN A 50 14.49 -10.72 3.26
N THR A 51 14.42 -10.21 2.03
CA THR A 51 14.05 -8.82 1.73
C THR A 51 12.66 -8.70 1.09
N GLN A 52 11.80 -9.70 1.29
CA GLN A 52 10.45 -9.71 0.76
C GLN A 52 9.64 -8.54 1.32
N LYS A 53 9.04 -7.77 0.42
CA LYS A 53 8.13 -6.68 0.77
C LYS A 53 6.70 -7.19 0.93
N PRO A 54 5.90 -6.58 1.82
CA PRO A 54 4.48 -6.91 1.94
C PRO A 54 3.72 -6.63 0.64
N VAL A 55 2.93 -7.59 0.16
CA VAL A 55 2.09 -7.42 -1.04
C VAL A 55 1.15 -6.23 -0.89
N LYS A 56 0.53 -6.06 0.26
CA LYS A 56 -0.39 -4.96 0.55
C LYS A 56 0.24 -3.58 0.39
N LEU A 57 1.51 -3.42 0.75
CA LEU A 57 2.23 -2.17 0.53
C LEU A 57 2.34 -1.84 -0.97
N ILE A 58 2.74 -2.83 -1.75
CA ILE A 58 2.90 -2.65 -3.20
C ILE A 58 1.55 -2.44 -3.90
N GLU A 59 0.49 -3.13 -3.46
CA GLU A 59 -0.88 -2.88 -3.94
C GLU A 59 -1.31 -1.42 -3.74
N GLU A 60 -1.07 -0.84 -2.57
CA GLU A 60 -1.39 0.56 -2.29
C GLU A 60 -0.58 1.54 -3.16
N LEU A 61 0.70 1.26 -3.38
CA LEU A 61 1.53 2.05 -4.29
C LEU A 61 1.03 1.97 -5.74
N ILE A 62 0.71 0.79 -6.22
CA ILE A 62 0.19 0.57 -7.58
C ILE A 62 -1.14 1.31 -7.76
N LYS A 63 -2.06 1.22 -6.82
CA LYS A 63 -3.35 1.94 -6.89
C LYS A 63 -3.17 3.46 -6.87
N THR A 64 -2.18 3.94 -6.14
CA THR A 64 -1.93 5.38 -6.00
C THR A 64 -1.34 5.99 -7.28
N TYR A 65 -0.43 5.27 -7.96
CA TYR A 65 0.37 5.81 -9.06
C TYR A 65 0.02 5.25 -10.44
N SER A 66 -0.99 4.40 -10.54
CA SER A 66 -1.43 3.83 -11.81
C SER A 66 -2.95 3.73 -11.92
N ASN A 67 -3.43 3.50 -13.14
CA ASN A 67 -4.82 3.21 -13.43
C ASN A 67 -5.02 1.71 -13.69
N PRO A 68 -6.27 1.18 -13.55
CA PRO A 68 -6.58 -0.17 -13.98
C PRO A 68 -6.13 -0.42 -15.43
N ASN A 69 -5.62 -1.62 -15.69
CA ASN A 69 -5.05 -2.07 -16.97
C ASN A 69 -3.69 -1.44 -17.37
N ASP A 70 -3.12 -0.57 -16.56
CA ASP A 70 -1.73 -0.13 -16.74
C ASP A 70 -0.75 -1.28 -16.55
N THR A 71 0.48 -1.11 -17.01
CA THR A 71 1.54 -2.10 -16.87
C THR A 71 2.53 -1.67 -15.80
N VAL A 72 2.75 -2.54 -14.83
CA VAL A 72 3.75 -2.37 -13.76
C VAL A 72 5.05 -3.03 -14.19
N LEU A 73 6.14 -2.28 -14.16
CA LEU A 73 7.49 -2.78 -14.46
C LEU A 73 8.30 -2.91 -13.17
N ASP A 74 8.88 -4.07 -12.94
CA ASP A 74 9.85 -4.32 -11.86
C ASP A 74 11.09 -5.00 -12.41
N ILE A 75 12.22 -4.30 -12.39
CA ILE A 75 13.50 -4.79 -12.90
C ILE A 75 14.30 -5.63 -11.89
N CYS A 76 13.83 -5.71 -10.66
CA CYS A 76 14.43 -6.47 -9.55
C CYS A 76 13.36 -7.23 -8.79
N ALA A 77 12.65 -8.11 -9.48
CA ALA A 77 11.39 -8.69 -8.99
C ALA A 77 11.52 -9.55 -7.73
N GLY A 78 12.67 -10.16 -7.48
CA GLY A 78 12.91 -10.98 -6.30
C GLY A 78 11.84 -12.06 -6.12
N SER A 79 11.05 -11.96 -5.07
CA SER A 79 9.96 -12.89 -4.75
C SER A 79 8.66 -12.64 -5.52
N MET A 80 8.68 -11.86 -6.59
CA MET A 80 7.54 -11.51 -7.46
C MET A 80 6.40 -10.77 -6.75
N THR A 81 6.68 -10.03 -5.69
CA THR A 81 5.67 -9.26 -4.95
C THR A 81 4.95 -8.26 -5.85
N ALA A 82 5.68 -7.55 -6.71
CA ALA A 82 5.08 -6.57 -7.63
C ALA A 82 4.14 -7.22 -8.66
N ALA A 83 4.49 -8.40 -9.18
CA ALA A 83 3.63 -9.15 -10.10
C ALA A 83 2.33 -9.60 -9.42
N ILE A 84 2.41 -10.13 -8.20
CA ILE A 84 1.25 -10.54 -7.40
C ILE A 84 0.35 -9.32 -7.13
N ALA A 85 0.93 -8.21 -6.68
CA ALA A 85 0.19 -6.99 -6.39
C ALA A 85 -0.46 -6.39 -7.64
N ALA A 86 0.20 -6.46 -8.80
CA ALA A 86 -0.36 -6.00 -10.07
C ALA A 86 -1.59 -6.82 -10.46
N VAL A 87 -1.52 -8.15 -10.41
CA VAL A 87 -2.66 -9.04 -10.68
C VAL A 87 -3.81 -8.75 -9.72
N ASN A 88 -3.54 -8.65 -8.42
CA ASN A 88 -4.56 -8.39 -7.40
C ASN A 88 -5.28 -7.05 -7.59
N THR A 89 -4.63 -6.10 -8.23
CA THR A 89 -5.16 -4.73 -8.45
C THR A 89 -5.63 -4.48 -9.89
N GLY A 90 -5.66 -5.50 -10.73
CA GLY A 90 -6.13 -5.40 -12.12
C GLY A 90 -5.16 -4.69 -13.05
N ARG A 91 -3.86 -4.80 -12.81
CA ARG A 91 -2.80 -4.29 -13.68
C ARG A 91 -2.05 -5.43 -14.34
N HIS A 92 -1.44 -5.12 -15.49
CA HIS A 92 -0.47 -6.01 -16.14
C HIS A 92 0.89 -5.86 -15.46
N TYR A 93 1.78 -6.80 -15.67
CA TYR A 93 3.12 -6.74 -15.11
C TYR A 93 4.18 -7.21 -16.09
N ILE A 94 5.38 -6.64 -15.97
CA ILE A 94 6.63 -7.11 -16.59
C ILE A 94 7.68 -7.12 -15.48
N CYS A 95 8.20 -8.30 -15.17
CA CYS A 95 9.15 -8.46 -14.08
C CYS A 95 10.41 -9.15 -14.56
N PHE A 96 11.56 -8.68 -14.08
CA PHE A 96 12.88 -9.26 -14.36
C PHE A 96 13.55 -9.64 -13.04
N GLU A 97 14.17 -10.80 -13.01
CA GLU A 97 15.02 -11.25 -11.92
C GLU A 97 16.27 -11.91 -12.51
N LYS A 98 17.44 -11.44 -12.09
CA LYS A 98 18.73 -11.92 -12.59
C LYS A 98 19.12 -13.27 -12.04
N ASP A 99 18.83 -13.52 -10.76
CA ASP A 99 19.18 -14.76 -10.09
C ASP A 99 18.20 -15.87 -10.45
N PRO A 100 18.66 -16.99 -11.05
CA PRO A 100 17.76 -18.06 -11.50
C PRO A 100 17.07 -18.79 -10.35
N ASP A 101 17.69 -18.92 -9.18
CA ASP A 101 17.09 -19.58 -8.02
C ASP A 101 16.00 -18.70 -7.40
N ILE A 102 16.28 -17.41 -7.25
CA ILE A 102 15.31 -16.42 -6.78
C ILE A 102 14.14 -16.31 -7.77
N PHE A 103 14.43 -16.29 -9.06
CA PHE A 103 13.42 -16.28 -10.11
C PHE A 103 12.50 -17.50 -10.01
N SER A 104 13.05 -18.71 -9.92
CA SER A 104 12.25 -19.93 -9.82
C SER A 104 11.35 -19.96 -8.58
N ASN A 105 11.88 -19.54 -7.44
CA ASN A 105 11.12 -19.42 -6.19
C ASN A 105 10.02 -18.34 -6.30
N GLY A 106 10.31 -17.22 -6.94
CA GLY A 106 9.36 -16.15 -7.18
C GLY A 106 8.21 -16.58 -8.07
N VAL A 107 8.50 -17.30 -9.17
CA VAL A 107 7.47 -17.85 -10.08
C VAL A 107 6.59 -18.87 -9.35
N LYS A 108 7.18 -19.74 -8.53
CA LYS A 108 6.42 -20.68 -7.71
C LYS A 108 5.44 -19.94 -6.78
N ARG A 109 5.93 -18.95 -6.04
CA ARG A 109 5.10 -18.11 -5.17
C ARG A 109 3.99 -17.41 -5.94
N PHE A 110 4.31 -16.84 -7.09
CA PHE A 110 3.32 -16.17 -7.96
C PHE A 110 2.19 -17.14 -8.35
N ASN A 111 2.53 -18.34 -8.81
CA ASN A 111 1.55 -19.34 -9.21
C ASN A 111 0.67 -19.81 -8.03
N GLU A 112 1.27 -19.99 -6.85
CA GLU A 112 0.52 -20.35 -5.64
C GLU A 112 -0.45 -19.23 -5.23
N SER A 113 0.00 -17.97 -5.32
CA SER A 113 -0.82 -16.81 -4.94
C SER A 113 -1.97 -16.54 -5.93
N THR A 114 -1.75 -16.78 -7.21
CA THR A 114 -2.76 -16.51 -8.25
C THR A 114 -3.72 -17.69 -8.47
N ASN A 115 -3.26 -18.92 -8.31
CA ASN A 115 -4.10 -20.13 -8.46
C ASN A 115 -4.91 -20.45 -7.20
N GLY A 116 -4.46 -20.05 -6.03
CA GLY A 116 -5.20 -20.23 -4.76
C GLY A 116 -6.44 -19.34 -4.62
N GLY A 117 -6.59 -18.32 -5.46
CA GLY A 117 -7.72 -17.39 -5.44
C GLY A 117 -8.93 -17.83 -6.28
N HIS A 118 -8.85 -18.94 -6.99
CA HIS A 118 -9.92 -19.45 -7.86
C HIS A 118 -10.59 -20.72 -7.31
N GLY A 119 -10.51 -20.94 -6.01
CA GLY A 119 -11.21 -22.02 -5.32
C GLY A 119 -12.60 -21.60 -4.85
N GLN A 120 -13.43 -21.24 -5.78
CA GLN A 120 -14.90 -21.26 -5.59
C GLN A 120 -15.61 -21.36 -6.91
#